data_8f8a4f1e1b39f1995f82ece1b2bfd6b7
#
_entry.id   8f8a4f1e1b39f1995f82ece1b2bfd6b7
#
_cell.length_a   1.000
_cell.length_b   1.000
_cell.length_c   1.000
_cell.angle_alpha   90.00
_cell.angle_beta   90.00
_cell.angle_gamma   90.00
#
_symmetry.space_group_name_H-M   'P 1'
#
loop_
_entity.id
_entity.type
_entity.pdbx_description
1 polymer ?
#
loop_
_entity_poly.entity_id
_entity_poly.type
_entity_poly.pdbx_seq_one_letter_code
_entity_poly.pdbx_strand_id
1 'polypeptide(L)'
;MLAASELANPFPRYIATNPPQANGGGADRNSIPLYDFPSWEIECHRLLTMPIRTSALRTLGGQGNVFAIESFIDELATDRGEDPVALRLRHLSDSRAQDVIRSVARRANWKPDKQTGRGYGIGFARYKNTGAYCAVVAEVEGAEDVSVKRLTIAVDVGEAINPDGVINQIEGGAIQATSWVLKERVRFDRQRITSNSWASYPILRFSEVPEVQVELIPRPDSEPLGAGEAAHGPVTAAIANAVFDALGVRIRNLPITRDSLIAAMELAT
;
A
#
# COMPACT_ATOMS: atom_id res chain seq x y z
N MET A 1 -15.51 13.18 6.83
CA MET A 1 -16.42 13.38 5.71
C MET A 1 -17.29 14.55 5.89
N LEU A 2 -17.56 15.31 4.85
CA LEU A 2 -18.37 16.47 4.92
C LEU A 2 -19.80 16.20 5.25
N ALA A 3 -20.41 17.10 5.95
CA ALA A 3 -21.85 17.32 5.94
C ALA A 3 -22.26 17.74 4.53
N ALA A 4 -22.41 16.77 3.71
CA ALA A 4 -22.52 16.94 2.28
C ALA A 4 -23.84 17.58 1.85
N SER A 5 -24.85 17.43 2.68
CA SER A 5 -26.18 17.98 2.44
C SER A 5 -26.20 19.49 2.37
N GLU A 6 -25.25 20.13 3.02
CA GLU A 6 -25.23 21.57 3.17
C GLU A 6 -24.61 22.30 1.98
N LEU A 7 -24.00 21.56 1.06
CA LEU A 7 -23.14 22.15 0.04
C LEU A 7 -23.43 21.65 -1.37
N ALA A 8 -24.66 21.33 -1.71
CA ALA A 8 -24.98 20.78 -3.03
C ALA A 8 -23.96 19.68 -3.44
N ASN A 9 -23.54 18.88 -2.49
CA ASN A 9 -22.56 17.84 -2.70
C ASN A 9 -23.21 16.73 -3.53
N PRO A 10 -22.61 16.30 -4.65
CA PRO A 10 -23.11 15.19 -5.44
C PRO A 10 -23.10 13.86 -4.68
N PHE A 11 -22.33 13.78 -3.59
CA PHE A 11 -22.30 12.63 -2.70
C PHE A 11 -23.23 12.86 -1.53
N PRO A 12 -24.33 12.15 -1.46
CA PRO A 12 -25.35 12.35 -0.45
C PRO A 12 -24.87 11.92 0.95
N ARG A 13 -25.73 12.15 1.88
CA ARG A 13 -25.47 12.06 3.32
C ARG A 13 -24.83 10.78 3.85
N TYR A 14 -24.88 9.64 3.14
CA TYR A 14 -24.19 8.44 3.62
C TYR A 14 -22.66 8.65 3.74
N ILE A 15 -22.14 9.59 2.98
CA ILE A 15 -20.74 10.04 3.07
C ILE A 15 -20.55 10.98 4.26
N ALA A 16 -21.54 11.79 4.57
CA ALA A 16 -21.48 12.74 5.67
C ALA A 16 -21.75 12.08 7.03
N THR A 17 -22.66 11.15 7.06
CA THR A 17 -23.08 10.48 8.28
C THR A 17 -22.78 9.00 8.16
N ASN A 18 -21.55 8.58 8.24
CA ASN A 18 -21.26 7.16 8.32
C ASN A 18 -22.13 6.54 9.43
N PRO A 19 -23.19 5.78 9.11
CA PRO A 19 -23.98 5.15 10.16
C PRO A 19 -23.09 4.20 10.96
N PRO A 20 -23.34 4.07 12.26
CA PRO A 20 -22.53 3.22 13.12
C PRO A 20 -22.39 1.78 12.64
N GLN A 21 -23.40 1.31 11.91
CA GLN A 21 -23.46 -0.05 11.36
C GLN A 21 -23.10 -0.13 9.87
N ALA A 22 -22.71 0.96 9.24
CA ALA A 22 -22.24 0.84 7.88
C ALA A 22 -21.05 -0.10 7.88
N ASN A 23 -21.23 -1.28 7.29
CA ASN A 23 -20.14 -2.14 6.94
C ASN A 23 -19.12 -1.29 6.20
N GLY A 24 -18.22 -0.81 6.98
CA GLY A 24 -17.07 -0.19 6.53
C GLY A 24 -17.23 0.96 5.60
N GLY A 25 -17.64 2.06 5.72
CA GLY A 25 -17.27 3.17 4.78
C GLY A 25 -15.87 2.93 4.20
N GLY A 26 -15.32 1.77 4.42
CA GLY A 26 -14.08 1.20 3.95
C GLY A 26 -12.85 1.60 4.75
N ALA A 27 -13.01 2.28 5.88
CA ALA A 27 -11.88 2.60 6.78
C ALA A 27 -11.23 1.35 7.37
N ASP A 28 -12.03 0.34 7.64
CA ASP A 28 -11.63 -0.97 8.17
C ASP A 28 -11.17 -1.97 7.09
N ARG A 29 -11.15 -1.57 5.83
CA ARG A 29 -10.76 -2.46 4.72
C ARG A 29 -9.33 -2.93 4.89
N ASN A 30 -9.13 -4.25 4.89
CA ASN A 30 -7.84 -4.88 5.14
C ASN A 30 -7.23 -4.55 6.53
N SER A 31 -8.02 -4.14 7.52
CA SER A 31 -7.51 -3.98 8.90
C SER A 31 -7.21 -5.32 9.57
N ILE A 32 -7.83 -6.39 9.10
CA ILE A 32 -7.55 -7.76 9.58
C ILE A 32 -6.37 -8.31 8.80
N PRO A 33 -5.22 -8.58 9.46
CA PRO A 33 -4.08 -9.21 8.80
C PRO A 33 -4.42 -10.64 8.40
N LEU A 34 -3.84 -11.11 7.29
CA LEU A 34 -4.07 -12.48 6.81
C LEU A 34 -3.17 -13.51 7.53
N TYR A 35 -2.28 -13.05 8.39
CA TYR A 35 -1.30 -13.88 9.08
C TYR A 35 -1.92 -14.67 10.23
N ASP A 36 -1.49 -15.93 10.37
CA ASP A 36 -1.93 -16.86 11.41
C ASP A 36 -1.19 -16.59 12.72
N PHE A 37 -1.63 -15.56 13.46
CA PHE A 37 -1.15 -15.34 14.82
C PHE A 37 -2.07 -16.01 15.84
N PRO A 38 -1.54 -16.56 16.94
CA PRO A 38 -2.33 -17.27 17.93
C PRO A 38 -3.29 -16.35 18.72
N SER A 39 -3.01 -15.04 18.72
CA SER A 39 -3.84 -14.04 19.38
C SER A 39 -3.70 -12.70 18.66
N TRP A 40 -4.82 -12.04 18.42
CA TRP A 40 -4.87 -10.70 17.86
C TRP A 40 -6.12 -9.97 18.31
N GLU A 41 -6.00 -8.65 18.40
CA GLU A 41 -7.09 -7.72 18.66
C GLU A 41 -7.05 -6.61 17.63
N ILE A 42 -8.18 -6.30 17.02
CA ILE A 42 -8.29 -5.27 15.98
C ILE A 42 -9.43 -4.35 16.34
N GLU A 43 -9.10 -3.07 16.48
CA GLU A 43 -10.06 -2.03 16.78
C GLU A 43 -10.02 -0.95 15.71
N CYS A 44 -11.18 -0.54 15.21
CA CYS A 44 -11.32 0.53 14.22
C CYS A 44 -12.05 1.73 14.83
N HIS A 45 -11.30 2.79 15.12
CA HIS A 45 -11.84 4.06 15.61
C HIS A 45 -12.21 4.97 14.45
N ARG A 46 -13.50 5.09 14.14
CA ARG A 46 -13.97 5.98 13.09
C ARG A 46 -14.06 7.43 13.58
N LEU A 47 -13.39 8.32 12.87
CA LEU A 47 -13.55 9.75 13.07
C LEU A 47 -14.85 10.22 12.39
N LEU A 48 -15.79 10.76 13.18
CA LEU A 48 -17.06 11.27 12.68
C LEU A 48 -16.97 12.72 12.22
N THR A 49 -15.97 13.46 12.72
CA THR A 49 -15.71 14.85 12.35
C THR A 49 -14.38 14.94 11.65
N MET A 50 -14.38 15.53 10.46
CA MET A 50 -13.19 15.69 9.63
C MET A 50 -12.97 17.18 9.32
N PRO A 51 -11.72 17.66 9.29
CA PRO A 51 -11.42 19.06 9.00
C PRO A 51 -11.71 19.46 7.56
N ILE A 52 -11.69 18.49 6.65
CA ILE A 52 -12.00 18.67 5.23
C ILE A 52 -12.92 17.55 4.76
N ARG A 53 -13.59 17.81 3.65
CA ARG A 53 -14.37 16.76 2.98
C ARG A 53 -13.45 15.64 2.51
N THR A 54 -13.79 14.42 2.89
CA THR A 54 -13.16 13.20 2.37
C THR A 54 -14.14 12.40 1.53
N SER A 55 -13.63 11.66 0.56
CA SER A 55 -14.41 10.76 -0.28
C SER A 55 -13.62 9.48 -0.52
N ALA A 56 -14.25 8.50 -1.13
CA ALA A 56 -13.59 7.26 -1.46
C ALA A 56 -12.44 7.50 -2.44
N LEU A 57 -11.25 7.14 -2.05
CA LEU A 57 -10.12 6.94 -2.94
C LEU A 57 -10.03 5.46 -3.31
N ARG A 58 -9.33 5.12 -4.36
CA ARG A 58 -9.08 3.73 -4.76
C ARG A 58 -8.48 2.95 -3.60
N THR A 59 -9.03 1.78 -3.25
CA THR A 59 -8.73 0.94 -2.08
C THR A 59 -9.34 1.35 -0.73
N LEU A 60 -9.91 2.54 -0.61
CA LEU A 60 -10.46 3.02 0.66
C LEU A 60 -9.42 2.97 1.80
N GLY A 61 -9.72 2.32 2.93
CA GLY A 61 -8.77 2.11 4.03
C GLY A 61 -7.66 1.09 3.74
N GLY A 62 -7.81 0.28 2.68
CA GLY A 62 -6.89 -0.84 2.40
C GLY A 62 -5.44 -0.41 2.22
N GLN A 63 -5.17 0.74 1.61
CA GLN A 63 -3.80 1.23 1.47
C GLN A 63 -3.15 1.50 2.83
N GLY A 64 -3.81 2.27 3.69
CA GLY A 64 -3.27 2.63 5.00
C GLY A 64 -3.13 1.45 5.94
N ASN A 65 -4.14 0.57 5.97
CA ASN A 65 -4.13 -0.60 6.83
C ASN A 65 -3.06 -1.62 6.40
N VAL A 66 -2.93 -1.89 5.10
CA VAL A 66 -1.88 -2.78 4.59
C VAL A 66 -0.50 -2.17 4.81
N PHE A 67 -0.33 -0.85 4.61
CA PHE A 67 0.91 -0.17 4.94
C PHE A 67 1.31 -0.40 6.41
N ALA A 68 0.39 -0.21 7.34
CA ALA A 68 0.66 -0.40 8.76
C ALA A 68 1.00 -1.86 9.10
N ILE A 69 0.19 -2.80 8.64
CA ILE A 69 0.38 -4.24 8.88
C ILE A 69 1.71 -4.72 8.31
N GLU A 70 1.96 -4.45 7.04
CA GLU A 70 3.14 -4.97 6.34
C GLU A 70 4.45 -4.32 6.78
N SER A 71 4.40 -3.05 7.20
CA SER A 71 5.54 -2.40 7.84
C SER A 71 5.84 -3.03 9.21
N PHE A 72 4.81 -3.33 10.00
CA PHE A 72 4.99 -3.97 11.30
C PHE A 72 5.51 -5.41 11.16
N ILE A 73 5.02 -6.18 10.19
CA ILE A 73 5.55 -7.53 9.89
C ILE A 73 7.03 -7.48 9.51
N ASP A 74 7.41 -6.46 8.75
CA ASP A 74 8.80 -6.25 8.36
C ASP A 74 9.69 -5.84 9.56
N GLU A 75 9.16 -5.04 10.48
CA GLU A 75 9.82 -4.71 11.76
C GLU A 75 10.07 -5.96 12.60
N LEU A 76 9.06 -6.82 12.74
CA LEU A 76 9.20 -8.09 13.46
C LEU A 76 10.26 -9.01 12.84
N ALA A 77 10.37 -9.02 11.51
CA ALA A 77 11.43 -9.76 10.83
C ALA A 77 12.81 -9.19 11.15
N THR A 78 12.94 -7.86 11.07
CA THR A 78 14.18 -7.15 11.37
C THR A 78 14.63 -7.38 12.82
N ASP A 79 13.73 -7.23 13.79
CA ASP A 79 14.02 -7.39 15.22
C ASP A 79 14.48 -8.81 15.55
N ARG A 80 14.06 -9.79 14.77
CA ARG A 80 14.43 -11.19 14.93
C ARG A 80 15.67 -11.59 14.10
N GLY A 81 16.17 -10.69 13.26
CA GLY A 81 17.22 -11.03 12.29
C GLY A 81 16.76 -12.08 11.28
N GLU A 82 15.48 -12.13 10.97
CA GLU A 82 14.84 -13.08 10.06
C GLU A 82 14.56 -12.45 8.70
N ASP A 83 14.66 -13.26 7.65
CA ASP A 83 14.27 -12.81 6.30
C ASP A 83 12.77 -12.45 6.24
N PRO A 84 12.41 -11.23 5.78
CA PRO A 84 11.02 -10.78 5.72
C PRO A 84 10.10 -11.67 4.88
N VAL A 85 10.62 -12.33 3.85
CA VAL A 85 9.86 -13.30 3.04
C VAL A 85 9.61 -14.58 3.84
N ALA A 86 10.64 -15.08 4.51
CA ALA A 86 10.56 -16.30 5.33
C ALA A 86 9.56 -16.13 6.49
N LEU A 87 9.61 -14.98 7.18
CA LEU A 87 8.65 -14.68 8.26
C LEU A 87 7.20 -14.73 7.75
N ARG A 88 6.91 -14.08 6.63
CA ARG A 88 5.57 -14.06 6.02
C ARG A 88 5.09 -15.48 5.67
N LEU A 89 5.94 -16.24 4.98
CA LEU A 89 5.60 -17.62 4.58
C LEU A 89 5.35 -18.54 5.77
N ARG A 90 6.04 -18.34 6.88
CA ARG A 90 5.85 -19.15 8.10
C ARG A 90 4.50 -18.87 8.78
N HIS A 91 4.02 -17.63 8.69
CA HIS A 91 2.77 -17.21 9.33
C HIS A 91 1.57 -17.16 8.38
N LEU A 92 1.61 -17.86 7.26
CA LEU A 92 0.50 -17.96 6.32
C LEU A 92 0.16 -19.42 6.07
N SER A 93 -1.07 -19.83 6.36
CA SER A 93 -1.60 -21.14 5.97
C SER A 93 -2.26 -21.16 4.60
N ASP A 94 -2.68 -20.00 4.10
CA ASP A 94 -3.27 -19.85 2.77
C ASP A 94 -2.24 -20.09 1.67
N SER A 95 -2.38 -21.19 0.94
CA SER A 95 -1.44 -21.59 -0.11
C SER A 95 -1.37 -20.58 -1.27
N ARG A 96 -2.48 -19.93 -1.62
CA ARG A 96 -2.50 -18.90 -2.68
C ARG A 96 -1.73 -17.65 -2.24
N ALA A 97 -1.84 -17.28 -0.97
CA ALA A 97 -1.03 -16.21 -0.38
C ALA A 97 0.47 -16.55 -0.42
N GLN A 98 0.82 -17.78 -0.05
CA GLN A 98 2.21 -18.23 -0.14
C GLN A 98 2.74 -18.24 -1.59
N ASP A 99 1.91 -18.64 -2.54
CA ASP A 99 2.30 -18.73 -3.97
C ASP A 99 2.66 -17.35 -4.54
N VAL A 100 1.87 -16.29 -4.27
CA VAL A 100 2.19 -14.95 -4.76
C VAL A 100 3.47 -14.41 -4.11
N ILE A 101 3.70 -14.69 -2.82
CA ILE A 101 4.92 -14.28 -2.10
C ILE A 101 6.14 -15.01 -2.65
N ARG A 102 6.07 -16.34 -2.84
CA ARG A 102 7.18 -17.09 -3.43
C ARG A 102 7.45 -16.67 -4.87
N SER A 103 6.41 -16.40 -5.65
CA SER A 103 6.54 -15.98 -7.04
C SER A 103 7.24 -14.63 -7.15
N VAL A 104 6.78 -13.62 -6.40
CA VAL A 104 7.38 -12.30 -6.44
C VAL A 104 8.83 -12.31 -5.95
N ALA A 105 9.14 -13.05 -4.88
CA ALA A 105 10.50 -13.18 -4.36
C ALA A 105 11.44 -13.81 -5.38
N ARG A 106 11.02 -14.90 -6.04
CA ARG A 106 11.79 -15.55 -7.10
C ARG A 106 12.02 -14.60 -8.29
N ARG A 107 10.96 -13.93 -8.76
CA ARG A 107 11.02 -13.04 -9.92
C ARG A 107 11.87 -11.80 -9.67
N ALA A 108 11.79 -11.24 -8.49
CA ALA A 108 12.60 -10.09 -8.07
C ALA A 108 14.06 -10.47 -7.78
N ASN A 109 14.41 -11.77 -7.84
CA ASN A 109 15.69 -12.28 -7.36
C ASN A 109 15.98 -11.75 -5.95
N TRP A 110 15.01 -11.95 -5.04
CA TRP A 110 15.07 -11.46 -3.66
C TRP A 110 16.41 -11.82 -3.01
N LYS A 111 17.16 -10.79 -2.62
CA LYS A 111 18.42 -10.93 -1.88
C LYS A 111 18.41 -9.88 -0.78
N PRO A 112 18.49 -10.31 0.46
CA PRO A 112 18.51 -9.40 1.60
C PRO A 112 19.87 -8.70 1.81
N ASP A 113 20.80 -8.81 0.86
CA ASP A 113 22.12 -8.17 0.96
C ASP A 113 21.98 -6.65 0.95
N LYS A 114 22.36 -6.03 2.06
CA LYS A 114 22.28 -4.58 2.23
C LYS A 114 23.35 -3.89 1.41
N GLN A 115 22.91 -2.96 0.57
CA GLN A 115 23.78 -2.03 -0.16
C GLN A 115 23.45 -0.62 0.29
N THR A 116 24.47 0.16 0.63
CA THR A 116 24.26 1.55 1.05
C THR A 116 23.51 2.36 -0.01
N GLY A 117 22.41 2.98 0.38
CA GLY A 117 21.58 3.78 -0.50
C GLY A 117 20.69 2.99 -1.45
N ARG A 118 20.72 1.65 -1.43
CA ARG A 118 19.82 0.79 -2.20
C ARG A 118 19.09 -0.15 -1.25
N GLY A 119 17.79 -0.29 -1.44
CA GLY A 119 16.98 -1.13 -0.57
C GLY A 119 15.91 -1.91 -1.33
N TYR A 120 15.56 -3.04 -0.73
CA TYR A 120 14.52 -3.95 -1.19
C TYR A 120 13.48 -4.13 -0.10
N GLY A 121 12.22 -4.05 -0.45
CA GLY A 121 11.13 -4.24 0.50
C GLY A 121 10.00 -5.06 -0.11
N ILE A 122 9.36 -5.86 0.72
CA ILE A 122 8.22 -6.66 0.33
C ILE A 122 6.94 -6.15 1.00
N GLY A 123 5.82 -6.22 0.28
CA GLY A 123 4.48 -6.02 0.79
C GLY A 123 3.51 -7.02 0.18
N PHE A 124 2.53 -7.45 0.97
CA PHE A 124 1.54 -8.43 0.57
C PHE A 124 0.15 -8.06 1.09
N ALA A 125 -0.89 -8.39 0.33
CA ALA A 125 -2.26 -8.41 0.81
C ALA A 125 -3.15 -9.30 -0.04
N ARG A 126 -4.23 -9.80 0.56
CA ARG A 126 -5.43 -10.24 -0.14
C ARG A 126 -6.46 -9.12 -0.03
N TYR A 127 -6.76 -8.46 -1.13
CA TYR A 127 -7.66 -7.30 -1.10
C TYR A 127 -9.04 -7.64 -0.53
N LYS A 128 -9.54 -6.84 0.41
CA LYS A 128 -10.79 -7.11 1.17
C LYS A 128 -10.79 -8.42 1.97
N ASN A 129 -9.66 -9.07 2.13
CA ASN A 129 -9.52 -10.43 2.66
C ASN A 129 -10.28 -11.52 1.87
N THR A 130 -10.93 -11.16 0.77
CA THR A 130 -11.73 -12.06 -0.10
C THR A 130 -11.45 -11.88 -1.58
N GLY A 131 -10.79 -10.80 -1.98
CA GLY A 131 -10.48 -10.47 -3.37
C GLY A 131 -9.13 -11.05 -3.83
N ALA A 132 -8.52 -10.38 -4.81
CA ALA A 132 -7.25 -10.79 -5.39
C ALA A 132 -6.10 -10.74 -4.37
N TYR A 133 -5.17 -11.69 -4.51
CA TYR A 133 -3.91 -11.72 -3.80
C TYR A 133 -2.86 -10.93 -4.59
N CYS A 134 -2.10 -10.13 -3.93
CA CYS A 134 -1.03 -9.35 -4.55
C CYS A 134 0.17 -9.28 -3.63
N ALA A 135 1.34 -9.62 -4.15
CA ALA A 135 2.62 -9.43 -3.48
C ALA A 135 3.53 -8.58 -4.35
N VAL A 136 4.27 -7.68 -3.74
CA VAL A 136 5.12 -6.70 -4.41
C VAL A 136 6.49 -6.70 -3.75
N VAL A 137 7.54 -6.72 -4.57
CA VAL A 137 8.88 -6.35 -4.17
C VAL A 137 9.23 -5.02 -4.82
N ALA A 138 9.55 -4.03 -4.00
CA ALA A 138 10.05 -2.74 -4.44
C ALA A 138 11.57 -2.67 -4.33
N GLU A 139 12.20 -2.08 -5.34
CA GLU A 139 13.60 -1.69 -5.34
C GLU A 139 13.68 -0.17 -5.35
N VAL A 140 14.34 0.41 -4.34
CA VAL A 140 14.50 1.85 -4.20
C VAL A 140 15.97 2.24 -4.16
N GLU A 141 16.26 3.45 -4.63
CA GLU A 141 17.47 4.18 -4.33
C GLU A 141 17.10 5.37 -3.44
N GLY A 142 17.78 5.46 -2.29
CA GLY A 142 17.60 6.52 -1.32
C GLY A 142 18.93 7.21 -1.04
N ALA A 143 18.92 8.54 -1.15
CA ALA A 143 19.99 9.40 -0.71
C ALA A 143 19.36 10.65 -0.08
N GLU A 144 19.36 11.77 -0.79
CA GLU A 144 18.61 12.96 -0.38
C GLU A 144 17.10 12.86 -0.66
N ASP A 145 16.75 12.12 -1.73
CA ASP A 145 15.39 11.80 -2.15
C ASP A 145 15.26 10.29 -2.40
N VAL A 146 14.03 9.78 -2.33
CA VAL A 146 13.71 8.39 -2.65
C VAL A 146 13.28 8.28 -4.11
N SER A 147 13.91 7.38 -4.84
CA SER A 147 13.53 6.98 -6.19
C SER A 147 13.17 5.51 -6.21
N VAL A 148 11.95 5.18 -6.62
CA VAL A 148 11.54 3.79 -6.87
C VAL A 148 12.03 3.40 -8.25
N LYS A 149 12.88 2.38 -8.33
CA LYS A 149 13.48 1.92 -9.60
C LYS A 149 12.65 0.85 -10.25
N ARG A 150 12.19 -0.10 -9.46
CA ARG A 150 11.43 -1.23 -9.97
C ARG A 150 10.40 -1.72 -8.97
N LEU A 151 9.25 -2.11 -9.49
CA LEU A 151 8.22 -2.84 -8.78
C LEU A 151 8.02 -4.19 -9.49
N THR A 152 8.38 -5.26 -8.82
CA THR A 152 8.07 -6.62 -9.25
C THR A 152 6.83 -7.07 -8.51
N ILE A 153 5.82 -7.54 -9.24
CA ILE A 153 4.48 -7.82 -8.71
C ILE A 153 4.07 -9.23 -9.13
N ALA A 154 3.58 -10.02 -8.20
CA ALA A 154 2.87 -11.25 -8.48
C ALA A 154 1.41 -11.10 -8.01
N VAL A 155 0.46 -11.45 -8.87
CA VAL A 155 -0.96 -11.32 -8.61
C VAL A 155 -1.71 -12.60 -8.94
N ASP A 156 -2.63 -13.00 -8.07
CA ASP A 156 -3.56 -14.11 -8.27
C ASP A 156 -4.99 -13.55 -8.18
N VAL A 157 -5.69 -13.58 -9.30
CA VAL A 157 -7.06 -13.08 -9.46
C VAL A 157 -8.07 -14.21 -9.66
N GLY A 158 -7.69 -15.47 -9.38
CA GLY A 158 -8.48 -16.60 -9.82
C GLY A 158 -8.42 -16.74 -11.35
N GLU A 159 -9.52 -17.14 -11.96
CA GLU A 159 -9.63 -17.12 -13.43
C GLU A 159 -9.52 -15.68 -13.95
N ALA A 160 -8.55 -15.45 -14.80
CA ALA A 160 -8.36 -14.15 -15.44
C ALA A 160 -9.17 -14.09 -16.76
N ILE A 161 -10.34 -13.50 -16.70
CA ILE A 161 -11.23 -13.37 -17.87
C ILE A 161 -10.57 -12.51 -18.96
N ASN A 162 -9.85 -11.47 -18.58
CA ASN A 162 -9.08 -10.62 -19.47
C ASN A 162 -7.68 -10.38 -18.86
N PRO A 163 -6.70 -11.25 -19.15
CA PRO A 163 -5.35 -11.15 -18.60
C PRO A 163 -4.66 -9.80 -18.84
N ASP A 164 -4.77 -9.25 -20.04
CA ASP A 164 -4.21 -7.94 -20.39
C ASP A 164 -4.86 -6.82 -19.56
N GLY A 165 -6.18 -6.83 -19.45
CA GLY A 165 -6.91 -5.90 -18.57
C GLY A 165 -6.51 -6.01 -17.11
N VAL A 166 -6.25 -7.20 -16.59
CA VAL A 166 -5.74 -7.41 -15.23
C VAL A 166 -4.37 -6.78 -15.08
N ILE A 167 -3.43 -7.07 -15.98
CA ILE A 167 -2.07 -6.51 -15.94
C ILE A 167 -2.13 -4.98 -15.96
N ASN A 168 -2.89 -4.37 -16.85
CA ASN A 168 -3.06 -2.93 -16.92
C ASN A 168 -3.63 -2.32 -15.62
N GLN A 169 -4.58 -3.01 -14.95
CA GLN A 169 -5.12 -2.57 -13.67
C GLN A 169 -4.07 -2.60 -12.55
N ILE A 170 -3.24 -3.63 -12.53
CA ILE A 170 -2.17 -3.77 -11.54
C ILE A 170 -1.07 -2.73 -11.78
N GLU A 171 -0.60 -2.55 -13.01
CA GLU A 171 0.39 -1.53 -13.38
C GLU A 171 -0.09 -0.12 -13.05
N GLY A 172 -1.30 0.23 -13.49
CA GLY A 172 -1.89 1.54 -13.19
C GLY A 172 -2.08 1.78 -11.70
N GLY A 173 -2.47 0.73 -10.95
CA GLY A 173 -2.55 0.77 -9.48
C GLY A 173 -1.20 0.98 -8.81
N ALA A 174 -0.17 0.32 -9.32
CA ALA A 174 1.20 0.41 -8.79
C ALA A 174 1.79 1.82 -9.01
N ILE A 175 1.63 2.38 -10.20
CA ILE A 175 2.08 3.75 -10.52
C ILE A 175 1.33 4.78 -9.67
N GLN A 176 0.01 4.64 -9.53
CA GLN A 176 -0.79 5.53 -8.69
C GLN A 176 -0.37 5.44 -7.22
N ALA A 177 -0.18 4.24 -6.68
CA ALA A 177 0.29 4.06 -5.31
C ALA A 177 1.67 4.67 -5.08
N THR A 178 2.58 4.52 -6.05
CA THR A 178 3.92 5.15 -5.99
C THR A 178 3.81 6.68 -5.90
N SER A 179 2.91 7.29 -6.68
CA SER A 179 2.64 8.72 -6.61
C SER A 179 2.14 9.15 -5.23
N TRP A 180 1.18 8.41 -4.68
CA TRP A 180 0.64 8.68 -3.34
C TRP A 180 1.68 8.55 -2.24
N VAL A 181 2.54 7.54 -2.35
CA VAL A 181 3.58 7.27 -1.35
C VAL A 181 4.66 8.35 -1.35
N LEU A 182 5.02 8.88 -2.51
CA LEU A 182 6.18 9.77 -2.62
C LEU A 182 5.84 11.26 -2.69
N LYS A 183 4.60 11.61 -3.12
CA LYS A 183 4.33 13.01 -3.51
C LYS A 183 3.01 13.58 -3.00
N GLU A 184 1.93 12.80 -3.06
CA GLU A 184 0.60 13.37 -3.00
C GLU A 184 0.12 13.63 -1.57
N ARG A 185 -0.22 14.86 -1.28
CA ARG A 185 -0.80 15.27 -0.01
C ARG A 185 -1.72 16.47 -0.18
N VAL A 186 -2.96 16.34 0.26
CA VAL A 186 -3.87 17.48 0.38
C VAL A 186 -3.42 18.35 1.55
N ARG A 187 -3.11 19.62 1.25
CA ARG A 187 -2.78 20.63 2.26
C ARG A 187 -3.94 21.59 2.42
N PHE A 188 -4.22 21.98 3.65
CA PHE A 188 -5.31 22.88 3.97
C PHE A 188 -5.00 23.71 5.22
N ASP A 189 -5.65 24.82 5.34
CA ASP A 189 -5.68 25.65 6.54
C ASP A 189 -7.12 25.69 7.11
N ARG A 190 -7.39 26.60 8.02
CA ARG A 190 -8.72 26.74 8.62
C ARG A 190 -9.78 27.32 7.68
N GLN A 191 -9.38 27.84 6.53
CA GLN A 191 -10.25 28.57 5.61
C GLN A 191 -10.45 27.83 4.29
N ARG A 192 -9.43 27.10 3.81
CA ARG A 192 -9.44 26.52 2.47
C ARG A 192 -8.42 25.39 2.28
N ILE A 193 -8.59 24.66 1.18
CA ILE A 193 -7.54 23.79 0.65
C ILE A 193 -6.48 24.66 -0.02
N THR A 194 -5.22 24.47 0.36
CA THR A 194 -4.07 25.24 -0.16
C THR A 194 -3.34 24.50 -1.28
N SER A 195 -3.49 23.17 -1.40
CA SER A 195 -3.02 22.38 -2.54
C SER A 195 -4.01 22.44 -3.70
N ASN A 196 -4.09 23.57 -4.38
CA ASN A 196 -5.12 23.89 -5.37
C ASN A 196 -4.58 24.02 -6.82
N SER A 197 -3.35 23.59 -7.06
CA SER A 197 -2.72 23.60 -8.37
C SER A 197 -1.77 22.43 -8.51
N TRP A 198 -1.37 22.08 -9.72
CA TRP A 198 -0.37 21.02 -9.96
C TRP A 198 1.00 21.32 -9.34
N ALA A 199 1.32 22.59 -9.09
CA ALA A 199 2.54 22.97 -8.39
C ALA A 199 2.46 22.71 -6.89
N SER A 200 1.28 22.86 -6.28
CA SER A 200 1.04 22.65 -4.85
C SER A 200 0.52 21.24 -4.52
N TYR A 201 0.12 20.48 -5.54
CA TYR A 201 -0.25 19.07 -5.45
C TYR A 201 0.47 18.27 -6.52
N PRO A 202 1.78 18.02 -6.34
CA PRO A 202 2.57 17.31 -7.32
C PRO A 202 2.14 15.84 -7.40
N ILE A 203 2.14 15.31 -8.61
CA ILE A 203 1.97 13.88 -8.92
C ILE A 203 3.26 13.33 -9.53
N LEU A 204 3.34 12.01 -9.64
CA LEU A 204 4.46 11.33 -10.30
C LEU A 204 4.53 11.74 -11.78
N ARG A 205 5.70 12.12 -12.25
CA ARG A 205 5.95 12.46 -13.65
C ARG A 205 6.39 11.23 -14.42
N PHE A 206 6.24 11.23 -15.74
CA PHE A 206 6.67 10.12 -16.60
C PHE A 206 8.14 9.72 -16.40
N SER A 207 9.02 10.69 -16.18
CA SER A 207 10.44 10.43 -15.91
C SER A 207 10.74 9.80 -14.55
N GLU A 208 9.76 9.75 -13.68
CA GLU A 208 9.87 9.22 -12.30
C GLU A 208 9.15 7.88 -12.14
N VAL A 209 8.43 7.45 -13.18
CA VAL A 209 7.69 6.17 -13.17
C VAL A 209 8.69 5.01 -13.07
N PRO A 210 8.54 4.12 -12.08
CA PRO A 210 9.38 2.94 -11.97
C PRO A 210 9.14 1.95 -13.10
N GLU A 211 10.10 1.06 -13.34
CA GLU A 211 9.84 -0.15 -14.10
C GLU A 211 8.82 -1.02 -13.33
N VAL A 212 7.71 -1.40 -13.96
CA VAL A 212 6.70 -2.27 -13.35
C VAL A 212 6.66 -3.60 -14.10
N GLN A 213 6.88 -4.68 -13.37
CA GLN A 213 6.84 -6.05 -13.89
C GLN A 213 5.74 -6.82 -13.19
N VAL A 214 4.73 -7.27 -13.92
CA VAL A 214 3.60 -8.03 -13.39
C VAL A 214 3.67 -9.49 -13.84
N GLU A 215 3.55 -10.40 -12.88
CA GLU A 215 3.31 -11.82 -13.12
C GLU A 215 1.90 -12.19 -12.67
N LEU A 216 1.09 -12.62 -13.62
CA LEU A 216 -0.24 -13.14 -13.34
C LEU A 216 -0.14 -14.65 -13.09
N ILE A 217 -0.50 -15.10 -11.89
CA ILE A 217 -0.49 -16.51 -11.53
C ILE A 217 -1.74 -17.18 -12.13
N PRO A 218 -1.60 -18.18 -13.00
CA PRO A 218 -2.75 -18.81 -13.65
C PRO A 218 -3.56 -19.65 -12.66
N ARG A 219 -4.89 -19.44 -12.64
CA ARG A 219 -5.87 -20.17 -11.83
C ARG A 219 -7.15 -20.43 -12.63
N PRO A 220 -7.09 -21.20 -13.73
CA PRO A 220 -8.22 -21.34 -14.65
C PRO A 220 -9.47 -21.96 -14.01
N ASP A 221 -9.30 -22.74 -12.95
CA ASP A 221 -10.41 -23.44 -12.28
C ASP A 221 -10.88 -22.74 -11.00
N SER A 222 -10.44 -21.50 -10.77
CA SER A 222 -10.80 -20.74 -9.57
C SER A 222 -11.75 -19.61 -9.92
N GLU A 223 -12.67 -19.29 -9.01
CA GLU A 223 -13.57 -18.13 -9.15
C GLU A 223 -12.78 -16.86 -9.46
N PRO A 224 -13.22 -16.04 -10.45
CA PRO A 224 -12.58 -14.78 -10.75
C PRO A 224 -12.68 -13.79 -9.58
N LEU A 225 -11.59 -13.09 -9.31
CA LEU A 225 -11.48 -12.10 -8.26
C LEU A 225 -11.22 -10.71 -8.85
N GLY A 226 -11.75 -9.67 -8.19
CA GLY A 226 -11.55 -8.30 -8.64
C GLY A 226 -10.10 -7.83 -8.45
N ALA A 227 -9.48 -7.33 -9.52
CA ALA A 227 -8.08 -6.90 -9.57
C ALA A 227 -7.87 -5.38 -9.41
N GLY A 228 -8.92 -4.58 -9.59
CA GLY A 228 -8.83 -3.13 -9.78
C GLY A 228 -8.15 -2.35 -8.66
N GLU A 229 -8.06 -2.90 -7.45
CA GLU A 229 -7.55 -2.22 -6.26
C GLU A 229 -6.48 -3.04 -5.51
N ALA A 230 -6.01 -4.14 -6.05
CA ALA A 230 -5.18 -5.10 -5.32
C ALA A 230 -3.74 -4.60 -5.06
N ALA A 231 -3.18 -3.76 -5.92
CA ALA A 231 -1.77 -3.39 -5.87
C ALA A 231 -1.42 -2.30 -4.84
N HIS A 232 -2.35 -1.39 -4.51
CA HIS A 232 -2.02 -0.17 -3.78
C HIS A 232 -1.42 -0.40 -2.39
N GLY A 233 -2.07 -1.21 -1.57
CA GLY A 233 -1.58 -1.53 -0.23
C GLY A 233 -0.21 -2.19 -0.25
N PRO A 234 -0.03 -3.31 -0.98
CA PRO A 234 1.25 -3.98 -1.11
C PRO A 234 2.37 -3.09 -1.66
N VAL A 235 2.10 -2.26 -2.69
CA VAL A 235 3.09 -1.32 -3.24
C VAL A 235 3.50 -0.28 -2.19
N THR A 236 2.54 0.29 -1.48
CA THR A 236 2.81 1.28 -0.42
C THR A 236 3.74 0.71 0.65
N ALA A 237 3.44 -0.48 1.13
CA ALA A 237 4.24 -1.15 2.14
C ALA A 237 5.62 -1.56 1.60
N ALA A 238 5.68 -2.13 0.40
CA ALA A 238 6.94 -2.54 -0.21
C ALA A 238 7.91 -1.38 -0.37
N ILE A 239 7.42 -0.20 -0.83
CA ILE A 239 8.25 1.00 -0.94
C ILE A 239 8.76 1.45 0.43
N ALA A 240 7.89 1.52 1.45
CA ALA A 240 8.30 1.95 2.78
C ALA A 240 9.31 0.98 3.43
N ASN A 241 9.13 -0.32 3.25
CA ASN A 241 10.06 -1.34 3.72
C ASN A 241 11.40 -1.28 2.97
N ALA A 242 11.37 -1.00 1.66
CA ALA A 242 12.58 -0.78 0.87
C ALA A 242 13.35 0.49 1.29
N VAL A 243 12.63 1.55 1.66
CA VAL A 243 13.25 2.77 2.23
C VAL A 243 13.93 2.46 3.55
N PHE A 244 13.30 1.67 4.41
CA PHE A 244 13.95 1.23 5.64
C PHE A 244 15.22 0.40 5.38
N ASP A 245 15.16 -0.54 4.45
CA ASP A 245 16.33 -1.35 4.08
C ASP A 245 17.47 -0.48 3.51
N ALA A 246 17.16 0.56 2.72
CA ALA A 246 18.14 1.47 2.14
C ALA A 246 18.77 2.43 3.17
N LEU A 247 17.95 2.99 4.09
CA LEU A 247 18.30 4.14 4.92
C LEU A 247 18.31 3.87 6.43
N GLY A 248 17.79 2.73 6.87
CA GLY A 248 17.70 2.36 8.29
C GLY A 248 16.63 3.11 9.09
N VAL A 249 15.75 3.86 8.43
CA VAL A 249 14.70 4.64 9.10
C VAL A 249 13.30 4.16 8.75
N ARG A 250 12.46 3.94 9.76
CA ARG A 250 11.05 3.57 9.58
C ARG A 250 10.19 4.81 9.36
N ILE A 251 9.50 4.84 8.24
CA ILE A 251 8.55 5.89 7.91
C ILE A 251 7.16 5.46 8.36
N ARG A 252 6.52 6.29 9.18
CA ARG A 252 5.18 6.08 9.74
C ARG A 252 4.11 6.96 9.09
N ASN A 253 4.54 7.97 8.36
CA ASN A 253 3.66 8.96 7.73
C ASN A 253 3.93 9.09 6.24
N LEU A 254 2.88 9.23 5.46
CA LEU A 254 2.96 9.44 4.02
C LEU A 254 2.59 10.89 3.66
N PRO A 255 3.11 11.44 2.59
CA PRO A 255 4.09 10.86 1.67
C PRO A 255 5.52 10.85 2.22
N ILE A 256 6.34 9.94 1.68
CA ILE A 256 7.78 9.85 1.97
C ILE A 256 8.47 10.97 1.19
N THR A 257 8.67 12.09 1.84
CA THR A 257 9.36 13.25 1.28
C THR A 257 10.71 13.43 1.95
N ARG A 258 11.59 14.25 1.35
CA ARG A 258 12.87 14.61 1.97
C ARG A 258 12.69 15.11 3.41
N ASP A 259 11.72 16.00 3.64
CA ASP A 259 11.46 16.55 4.97
C ASP A 259 11.02 15.45 5.97
N SER A 260 10.18 14.50 5.51
CA SER A 260 9.75 13.38 6.36
C SER A 260 10.88 12.40 6.67
N LEU A 261 11.82 12.22 5.76
CA LEU A 261 13.02 11.40 5.97
C LEU A 261 13.96 12.06 7.00
N ILE A 262 14.23 13.35 6.84
CA ILE A 262 15.08 14.09 7.78
C ILE A 262 14.47 14.04 9.19
N ALA A 263 13.18 14.32 9.31
CA ALA A 263 12.49 14.25 10.61
C ALA A 263 12.52 12.85 11.23
N ALA A 264 12.43 11.79 10.42
CA ALA A 264 12.53 10.41 10.91
C ALA A 264 13.96 10.05 11.35
N MET A 265 14.97 10.55 10.65
CA MET A 265 16.38 10.36 11.02
C MET A 265 16.73 11.05 12.34
N GLU A 266 16.23 12.28 12.54
CA GLU A 266 16.44 13.05 13.80
C GLU A 266 15.79 12.37 15.02
N LEU A 267 14.69 11.64 14.82
CA LEU A 267 14.03 10.88 15.89
C LEU A 267 14.72 9.55 16.22
N ALA A 268 15.55 9.05 15.33
CA ALA A 268 16.27 7.79 15.48
C ALA A 268 17.65 7.93 16.14
N THR A 269 18.15 9.18 16.27
CA THR A 269 19.38 9.54 17.00
C THR A 269 19.09 9.90 18.44
#